data_edf03d4d35e1b029c9312befe229cb3d
#
_entry.id   edf03d4d35e1b029c9312befe229cb3d
#
_cell.length_a   1.000
_cell.length_b   1.000
_cell.length_c   1.000
_cell.angle_alpha   90.00
_cell.angle_beta   90.00
_cell.angle_gamma   90.00
#
_symmetry.space_group_name_H-M   'P 1'
#
loop_
_entity.id
_entity.type
_entity.pdbx_description
1 polymer ?
#
loop_
_entity_poly.entity_id
_entity_poly.type
_entity_poly.pdbx_seq_one_letter_code
_entity_poly.pdbx_strand_id
1 'polypeptide(L)'
;MKTYTSVIFWMRALACLSIVLIHAITTTFIQNDNIGKGTLIRVIQLLLMFSTPLFVFISEFLLAKNYHTSIKKGFFKDKLLFLGIPYVCINIGISYFYFKPKTFTEFLGFLESTMFHGAAVTYFIVIILQFYILHFLFSKYLVNRNPILMVLFSVLFATVYWGIRQFIPQPESPILAWFWDREGWMLFLGWLSYFILGFYTGIYYEKLMANIKKYTWPILLGTLLSTAFLIFNYVSGVSTWVESKRFDIPIYVTMIILLFFLFSAYFKYVPKFIIFISNYSFCIYLLHYFFVNQLGLLREDSAIRNIVFTFIITVTVAICLAYLINQFKWGKYIIGGIGHIKYDKVYESYKHGKVD
;
A
#
# COMPACT_ATOMS: atom_id res chain seq x y z
N MET A 1 -26.80 -4.97 -10.39
CA MET A 1 -26.10 -3.73 -9.96
C MET A 1 -24.85 -4.15 -9.20
N LYS A 2 -23.70 -3.48 -9.43
CA LYS A 2 -22.48 -3.78 -8.65
C LYS A 2 -22.67 -3.22 -7.24
N THR A 3 -22.53 -4.06 -6.23
CA THR A 3 -22.50 -3.63 -4.82
C THR A 3 -21.17 -2.95 -4.58
N TYR A 4 -21.19 -1.70 -4.14
CA TYR A 4 -19.98 -0.95 -3.84
C TYR A 4 -19.57 -1.21 -2.39
N THR A 5 -18.34 -1.54 -2.18
CA THR A 5 -17.80 -1.80 -0.85
C THR A 5 -17.24 -0.49 -0.30
N SER A 6 -17.98 0.15 0.60
CA SER A 6 -17.65 1.48 1.15
C SER A 6 -16.26 1.54 1.77
N VAL A 7 -15.85 0.50 2.47
CA VAL A 7 -14.54 0.40 3.11
C VAL A 7 -13.37 0.57 2.14
N ILE A 8 -13.50 0.10 0.88
CA ILE A 8 -12.43 0.18 -0.12
C ILE A 8 -12.13 1.63 -0.54
N PHE A 9 -13.15 2.49 -0.61
CA PHE A 9 -12.92 3.91 -0.91
C PHE A 9 -12.08 4.57 0.17
N TRP A 10 -12.42 4.32 1.45
CA TRP A 10 -11.66 4.83 2.59
C TRP A 10 -10.24 4.27 2.62
N MET A 11 -10.08 2.95 2.51
CA MET A 11 -8.77 2.31 2.51
C MET A 11 -7.87 2.85 1.40
N ARG A 12 -8.37 2.94 0.15
CA ARG A 12 -7.58 3.42 -1.00
C ARG A 12 -7.20 4.89 -0.87
N ALA A 13 -8.16 5.74 -0.48
CA ALA A 13 -7.91 7.17 -0.33
C ALA A 13 -6.89 7.45 0.78
N LEU A 14 -7.11 6.88 1.97
CA LEU A 14 -6.23 7.12 3.11
C LEU A 14 -4.84 6.50 2.89
N ALA A 15 -4.74 5.27 2.36
CA ALA A 15 -3.44 4.67 2.04
C ALA A 15 -2.66 5.52 1.01
N CYS A 16 -3.33 6.01 -0.03
CA CYS A 16 -2.72 6.86 -1.05
C CYS A 16 -2.17 8.16 -0.46
N LEU A 17 -2.99 8.89 0.29
CA LEU A 17 -2.57 10.14 0.92
C LEU A 17 -1.46 9.91 1.95
N SER A 18 -1.54 8.82 2.72
CA SER A 18 -0.48 8.45 3.69
C SER A 18 0.86 8.18 3.01
N ILE A 19 0.89 7.49 1.86
CA ILE A 19 2.14 7.24 1.11
C ILE A 19 2.78 8.56 0.66
N VAL A 20 1.99 9.47 0.08
CA VAL A 20 2.53 10.78 -0.34
C VAL A 20 3.06 11.56 0.86
N LEU A 21 2.35 11.54 1.99
CA LEU A 21 2.79 12.23 3.21
C LEU A 21 4.08 11.61 3.79
N ILE A 22 4.19 10.27 3.82
CA ILE A 22 5.42 9.56 4.22
C ILE A 22 6.62 10.05 3.40
N HIS A 23 6.46 10.13 2.07
CA HIS A 23 7.54 10.57 1.19
C HIS A 23 7.83 12.05 1.31
N ALA A 24 6.83 12.91 1.51
CA ALA A 24 7.03 14.34 1.79
C ALA A 24 7.84 14.55 3.09
N ILE A 25 7.54 13.78 4.16
CA ILE A 25 8.32 13.80 5.41
C ILE A 25 9.75 13.32 5.15
N THR A 26 9.92 12.17 4.47
CA THR A 26 11.24 11.59 4.19
C THR A 26 12.11 12.56 3.41
N THR A 27 11.59 13.13 2.33
CA THR A 27 12.33 14.05 1.45
C THR A 27 12.72 15.33 2.19
N THR A 28 11.79 15.89 2.99
CA THR A 28 12.09 17.07 3.82
C THR A 28 13.27 16.81 4.76
N PHE A 29 13.36 15.63 5.39
CA PHE A 29 14.45 15.32 6.30
C PHE A 29 15.76 14.90 5.63
N ILE A 30 15.71 14.38 4.40
CA ILE A 30 16.92 14.04 3.63
C ILE A 30 17.56 15.31 3.07
N GLN A 31 16.77 16.29 2.66
CA GLN A 31 17.25 17.49 1.97
C GLN A 31 17.60 18.65 2.93
N ASN A 32 17.19 18.58 4.19
CA ASN A 32 17.40 19.62 5.18
C ASN A 32 18.02 19.02 6.45
N ASP A 33 19.33 18.81 6.45
CA ASP A 33 20.07 18.26 7.59
C ASP A 33 19.99 19.15 8.85
N ASN A 34 19.77 20.46 8.68
CA ASN A 34 19.63 21.44 9.76
C ASN A 34 18.26 21.41 10.46
N ILE A 35 17.26 20.75 9.87
CA ILE A 35 15.96 20.60 10.51
C ILE A 35 16.00 19.40 11.44
N GLY A 36 15.93 19.63 12.74
CA GLY A 36 15.90 18.58 13.75
C GLY A 36 14.79 17.56 13.46
N LYS A 37 15.19 16.28 13.37
CA LYS A 37 14.28 15.15 13.12
C LYS A 37 13.42 14.91 14.37
N GLY A 38 12.40 15.76 14.59
CA GLY A 38 11.54 15.68 15.77
C GLY A 38 10.91 14.30 15.91
N THR A 39 11.06 13.70 17.09
CA THR A 39 10.50 12.36 17.41
C THR A 39 9.02 12.26 17.07
N LEU A 40 8.24 13.30 17.32
CA LEU A 40 6.80 13.32 17.01
C LEU A 40 6.52 13.12 15.51
N ILE A 41 7.25 13.82 14.62
CA ILE A 41 7.04 13.69 13.17
C ILE A 41 7.42 12.28 12.70
N ARG A 42 8.47 11.68 13.28
CA ARG A 42 8.86 10.28 12.98
C ARG A 42 7.83 9.29 13.48
N VAL A 43 7.23 9.51 14.65
CA VAL A 43 6.12 8.69 15.15
C VAL A 43 4.90 8.82 14.24
N ILE A 44 4.54 10.03 13.80
CA ILE A 44 3.45 10.21 12.81
C ILE A 44 3.79 9.46 11.52
N GLN A 45 5.00 9.59 11.00
CA GLN A 45 5.44 8.86 9.80
C GLN A 45 5.33 7.34 9.99
N LEU A 46 5.73 6.84 11.15
CA LEU A 46 5.64 5.43 11.50
C LEU A 46 4.19 4.93 11.54
N LEU A 47 3.28 5.71 12.11
CA LEU A 47 1.85 5.38 12.14
C LEU A 47 1.23 5.31 10.74
N LEU A 48 1.78 6.02 9.76
CA LEU A 48 1.31 5.98 8.37
C LEU A 48 1.85 4.75 7.59
N MET A 49 2.79 3.97 8.16
CA MET A 49 3.40 2.82 7.45
C MET A 49 2.44 1.66 7.16
N PHE A 50 1.19 1.73 7.61
CA PHE A 50 0.14 0.80 7.18
C PHE A 50 -0.19 0.89 5.70
N SER A 51 0.17 1.97 5.03
CA SER A 51 -0.36 2.33 3.70
C SER A 51 0.05 1.37 2.58
N THR A 52 1.33 1.00 2.45
CA THR A 52 1.79 0.02 1.45
C THR A 52 1.21 -1.36 1.70
N PRO A 53 1.27 -1.93 2.94
CA PRO A 53 0.58 -3.17 3.28
C PRO A 53 -0.92 -3.15 2.96
N LEU A 54 -1.59 -2.02 3.17
CA LEU A 54 -3.02 -1.88 2.91
C LEU A 54 -3.34 -1.98 1.40
N PHE A 55 -2.51 -1.42 0.50
CA PHE A 55 -2.70 -1.61 -0.94
C PHE A 55 -2.53 -3.06 -1.36
N VAL A 56 -1.53 -3.74 -0.80
CA VAL A 56 -1.28 -5.17 -1.05
C VAL A 56 -2.49 -6.00 -0.58
N PHE A 57 -2.99 -5.74 0.63
CA PHE A 57 -4.21 -6.34 1.16
C PHE A 57 -5.44 -6.10 0.26
N ILE A 58 -5.68 -4.84 -0.17
CA ILE A 58 -6.83 -4.49 -1.03
C ILE A 58 -6.82 -5.29 -2.32
N SER A 59 -5.64 -5.54 -2.90
CA SER A 59 -5.52 -6.28 -4.15
C SER A 59 -6.04 -7.71 -4.02
N GLU A 60 -5.67 -8.42 -2.96
CA GLU A 60 -6.14 -9.77 -2.68
C GLU A 60 -7.58 -9.80 -2.20
N PHE A 61 -7.98 -8.87 -1.33
CA PHE A 61 -9.36 -8.74 -0.89
C PHE A 61 -10.34 -8.63 -2.06
N LEU A 62 -10.04 -7.75 -3.03
CA LEU A 62 -10.88 -7.56 -4.21
C LEU A 62 -10.86 -8.79 -5.12
N LEU A 63 -9.73 -9.47 -5.22
CA LEU A 63 -9.60 -10.69 -6.00
C LEU A 63 -10.46 -11.80 -5.38
N ALA A 64 -10.30 -12.07 -4.11
CA ALA A 64 -11.04 -13.10 -3.38
C ALA A 64 -12.54 -12.81 -3.34
N LYS A 65 -12.95 -11.55 -3.11
CA LYS A 65 -14.37 -11.15 -3.11
C LYS A 65 -15.04 -11.34 -4.47
N ASN A 66 -14.34 -11.06 -5.59
CA ASN A 66 -14.95 -11.09 -6.92
C ASN A 66 -14.85 -12.45 -7.63
N TYR A 67 -13.80 -13.21 -7.34
CA TYR A 67 -13.50 -14.46 -8.07
C TYR A 67 -13.54 -15.72 -7.21
N HIS A 68 -13.56 -15.55 -5.87
CA HIS A 68 -13.46 -16.66 -4.92
C HIS A 68 -12.25 -17.54 -5.23
N THR A 69 -12.46 -18.75 -5.77
CA THR A 69 -11.40 -19.71 -6.11
C THR A 69 -11.23 -19.92 -7.62
N SER A 70 -11.96 -19.15 -8.46
CA SER A 70 -11.93 -19.33 -9.92
C SER A 70 -11.60 -18.01 -10.62
N ILE A 71 -10.42 -17.93 -11.21
CA ILE A 71 -9.97 -16.77 -11.98
C ILE A 71 -10.49 -16.87 -13.43
N LYS A 72 -11.04 -15.77 -13.98
CA LYS A 72 -11.53 -15.70 -15.35
C LYS A 72 -10.40 -15.88 -16.37
N LYS A 73 -10.73 -16.52 -17.50
CA LYS A 73 -9.84 -16.56 -18.67
C LYS A 73 -9.47 -15.13 -19.11
N GLY A 74 -8.19 -14.86 -19.34
CA GLY A 74 -7.69 -13.53 -19.70
C GLY A 74 -7.30 -12.63 -18.51
N PHE A 75 -7.57 -13.02 -17.27
CA PHE A 75 -7.27 -12.23 -16.08
C PHE A 75 -5.79 -11.77 -16.02
N PHE A 76 -4.84 -12.68 -16.20
CA PHE A 76 -3.41 -12.34 -16.15
C PHE A 76 -3.01 -11.38 -17.27
N LYS A 77 -3.59 -11.54 -18.48
CA LYS A 77 -3.39 -10.60 -19.59
C LYS A 77 -3.86 -9.20 -19.20
N ASP A 78 -5.06 -9.08 -18.61
CA ASP A 78 -5.59 -7.79 -18.17
C ASP A 78 -4.70 -7.18 -17.09
N LYS A 79 -4.20 -7.98 -16.14
CA LYS A 79 -3.30 -7.49 -15.09
C LYS A 79 -1.95 -7.05 -15.62
N LEU A 80 -1.39 -7.76 -16.59
CA LEU A 80 -0.17 -7.31 -17.27
C LEU A 80 -0.39 -5.99 -18.01
N LEU A 81 -1.52 -5.82 -18.69
CA LEU A 81 -1.85 -4.58 -19.40
C LEU A 81 -2.06 -3.40 -18.46
N PHE A 82 -2.79 -3.58 -17.34
CA PHE A 82 -3.20 -2.47 -16.48
C PHE A 82 -2.33 -2.24 -15.24
N LEU A 83 -1.42 -3.15 -14.91
CA LEU A 83 -0.43 -3.00 -13.84
C LEU A 83 1.00 -3.16 -14.35
N GLY A 84 1.26 -4.17 -15.19
CA GLY A 84 2.60 -4.47 -15.68
C GLY A 84 3.13 -3.39 -16.62
N ILE A 85 2.35 -2.94 -17.62
CA ILE A 85 2.79 -1.87 -18.53
C ILE A 85 3.01 -0.55 -17.75
N PRO A 86 2.07 -0.05 -16.91
CA PRO A 86 2.36 1.12 -16.08
C PRO A 86 3.60 0.96 -15.21
N TYR A 87 3.81 -0.23 -14.64
CA TYR A 87 5.02 -0.53 -13.86
C TYR A 87 6.30 -0.30 -14.67
N VAL A 88 6.37 -0.86 -15.88
CA VAL A 88 7.52 -0.67 -16.79
C VAL A 88 7.69 0.79 -17.18
N CYS A 89 6.61 1.47 -17.63
CA CYS A 89 6.66 2.86 -18.05
C CYS A 89 7.13 3.80 -16.93
N ILE A 90 6.64 3.61 -15.72
CA ILE A 90 7.03 4.42 -14.57
C ILE A 90 8.48 4.17 -14.17
N ASN A 91 8.96 2.91 -14.18
CA ASN A 91 10.36 2.61 -13.87
C ASN A 91 11.32 3.17 -14.94
N ILE A 92 10.95 3.14 -16.22
CA ILE A 92 11.68 3.86 -17.28
C ILE A 92 11.76 5.35 -16.96
N GLY A 93 10.62 5.97 -16.63
CA GLY A 93 10.59 7.39 -16.25
C GLY A 93 11.44 7.70 -15.01
N ILE A 94 11.37 6.89 -13.95
CA ILE A 94 12.19 7.07 -12.75
C ILE A 94 13.68 6.93 -13.10
N SER A 95 14.04 5.89 -13.86
CA SER A 95 15.43 5.63 -14.25
C SER A 95 16.02 6.78 -15.06
N TYR A 96 15.23 7.44 -15.88
CA TYR A 96 15.69 8.56 -16.69
C TYR A 96 15.64 9.91 -15.96
N PHE A 97 14.48 10.29 -15.40
CA PHE A 97 14.26 11.62 -14.84
C PHE A 97 14.81 11.80 -13.42
N TYR A 98 14.78 10.73 -12.61
CA TYR A 98 15.24 10.81 -11.22
C TYR A 98 16.74 10.55 -11.10
N PHE A 99 17.24 9.46 -11.70
CA PHE A 99 18.66 9.10 -11.61
C PHE A 99 19.56 9.89 -12.57
N LYS A 100 18.99 10.50 -13.64
CA LYS A 100 19.70 11.37 -14.61
C LYS A 100 20.96 10.71 -15.18
N PRO A 101 20.85 9.54 -15.84
CA PRO A 101 21.99 8.81 -16.39
C PRO A 101 22.72 9.64 -17.43
N LYS A 102 24.04 9.57 -17.45
CA LYS A 102 24.90 10.25 -18.45
C LYS A 102 25.13 9.39 -19.68
N THR A 103 25.00 8.07 -19.55
CA THR A 103 25.22 7.11 -20.61
C THR A 103 24.03 6.14 -20.72
N PHE A 104 23.89 5.51 -21.88
CA PHE A 104 22.87 4.46 -22.06
C PHE A 104 23.09 3.24 -21.14
N THR A 105 24.34 2.89 -20.89
CA THR A 105 24.70 1.80 -19.96
C THR A 105 24.27 2.11 -18.53
N GLU A 106 24.51 3.35 -18.04
CA GLU A 106 23.99 3.80 -16.75
C GLU A 106 22.46 3.75 -16.68
N PHE A 107 21.79 4.18 -17.76
CA PHE A 107 20.30 4.08 -17.83
C PHE A 107 19.83 2.65 -17.68
N LEU A 108 20.45 1.69 -18.38
CA LEU A 108 20.09 0.27 -18.27
C LEU A 108 20.33 -0.27 -16.85
N GLY A 109 21.45 0.10 -16.21
CA GLY A 109 21.74 -0.27 -14.82
C GLY A 109 20.71 0.30 -13.83
N PHE A 110 20.28 1.55 -13.98
CA PHE A 110 19.22 2.13 -13.16
C PHE A 110 17.85 1.47 -13.42
N LEU A 111 17.56 1.16 -14.68
CA LEU A 111 16.32 0.46 -15.04
C LEU A 111 16.28 -0.95 -14.43
N GLU A 112 17.36 -1.69 -14.51
CA GLU A 112 17.49 -2.99 -13.85
C GLU A 112 17.29 -2.86 -12.34
N SER A 113 17.96 -1.91 -11.70
CA SER A 113 17.86 -1.65 -10.26
C SER A 113 16.44 -1.29 -9.82
N THR A 114 15.73 -0.46 -10.59
CA THR A 114 14.35 -0.08 -10.26
C THR A 114 13.35 -1.20 -10.48
N MET A 115 13.54 -2.01 -11.51
CA MET A 115 12.61 -3.09 -11.87
C MET A 115 12.82 -4.36 -11.02
N PHE A 116 14.06 -4.76 -10.77
CA PHE A 116 14.35 -6.05 -10.17
C PHE A 116 14.94 -5.99 -8.76
N HIS A 117 15.54 -4.88 -8.37
CA HIS A 117 16.19 -4.70 -7.06
C HIS A 117 15.45 -3.73 -6.12
N GLY A 118 14.20 -3.37 -6.45
CA GLY A 118 13.35 -2.57 -5.56
C GLY A 118 13.87 -1.15 -5.26
N ALA A 119 14.70 -0.57 -6.16
CA ALA A 119 15.25 0.78 -5.98
C ALA A 119 14.19 1.89 -6.11
N ALA A 120 13.00 1.58 -6.65
CA ALA A 120 11.89 2.49 -6.78
C ALA A 120 10.71 2.09 -5.88
N VAL A 121 9.84 3.06 -5.59
CA VAL A 121 8.61 2.85 -4.79
C VAL A 121 7.62 1.86 -5.43
N THR A 122 7.79 1.56 -6.70
CA THR A 122 6.89 0.70 -7.49
C THR A 122 6.99 -0.79 -7.16
N TYR A 123 7.94 -1.22 -6.33
CA TYR A 123 8.19 -2.63 -5.96
C TYR A 123 6.94 -3.37 -5.45
N PHE A 124 5.98 -2.68 -4.84
CA PHE A 124 4.76 -3.32 -4.33
C PHE A 124 3.89 -3.91 -5.46
N ILE A 125 4.01 -3.42 -6.71
CA ILE A 125 3.30 -4.01 -7.86
C ILE A 125 3.79 -5.43 -8.11
N VAL A 126 5.09 -5.69 -7.94
CA VAL A 126 5.67 -7.04 -8.03
C VAL A 126 5.06 -7.95 -6.96
N ILE A 127 4.86 -7.45 -5.74
CA ILE A 127 4.20 -8.21 -4.67
C ILE A 127 2.74 -8.52 -5.04
N ILE A 128 2.01 -7.55 -5.57
CA ILE A 128 0.63 -7.77 -6.03
C ILE A 128 0.56 -8.83 -7.14
N LEU A 129 1.48 -8.81 -8.09
CA LEU A 129 1.54 -9.83 -9.15
C LEU A 129 1.83 -11.22 -8.57
N GLN A 130 2.71 -11.34 -7.58
CA GLN A 130 2.93 -12.59 -6.84
C GLN A 130 1.65 -13.05 -6.12
N PHE A 131 0.88 -12.14 -5.52
CA PHE A 131 -0.40 -12.48 -4.88
C PHE A 131 -1.42 -13.06 -5.86
N TYR A 132 -1.48 -12.55 -7.08
CA TYR A 132 -2.36 -13.12 -8.11
C TYR A 132 -1.96 -14.56 -8.47
N ILE A 133 -0.66 -14.84 -8.49
CA ILE A 133 -0.15 -16.21 -8.69
C ILE A 133 -0.49 -17.10 -7.48
N LEU A 134 -0.24 -16.61 -6.25
CA LEU A 134 -0.59 -17.34 -5.02
C LEU A 134 -2.09 -17.63 -4.94
N HIS A 135 -2.94 -16.67 -5.26
CA HIS A 135 -4.38 -16.87 -5.31
C HIS A 135 -4.77 -17.98 -6.31
N PHE A 136 -4.21 -17.93 -7.52
CA PHE A 136 -4.44 -18.95 -8.54
C PHE A 136 -4.04 -20.35 -8.06
N LEU A 137 -2.90 -20.47 -7.40
CA LEU A 137 -2.35 -21.76 -6.96
C LEU A 137 -3.04 -22.29 -5.69
N PHE A 138 -3.31 -21.42 -4.72
CA PHE A 138 -3.65 -21.86 -3.36
C PHE A 138 -5.09 -21.57 -2.93
N SER A 139 -5.89 -20.79 -3.66
CA SER A 139 -7.24 -20.41 -3.24
C SER A 139 -8.16 -21.60 -2.94
N LYS A 140 -8.09 -22.65 -3.77
CA LYS A 140 -8.88 -23.89 -3.59
C LYS A 140 -8.48 -24.66 -2.33
N TYR A 141 -7.22 -24.59 -1.93
CA TYR A 141 -6.72 -25.20 -0.71
C TYR A 141 -7.13 -24.37 0.50
N LEU A 142 -6.94 -23.05 0.46
CA LEU A 142 -7.19 -22.12 1.56
C LEU A 142 -8.66 -22.09 1.96
N VAL A 143 -9.61 -22.16 1.02
CA VAL A 143 -11.04 -22.10 1.33
C VAL A 143 -11.50 -23.22 2.29
N ASN A 144 -10.79 -24.33 2.33
CA ASN A 144 -11.08 -25.47 3.18
C ASN A 144 -10.33 -25.44 4.54
N ARG A 145 -9.61 -24.37 4.85
CA ARG A 145 -8.85 -24.22 6.10
C ARG A 145 -9.57 -23.32 7.10
N ASN A 146 -9.21 -23.45 8.38
CA ASN A 146 -9.75 -22.56 9.41
C ASN A 146 -9.21 -21.14 9.22
N PRO A 147 -10.08 -20.13 8.93
CA PRO A 147 -9.64 -18.77 8.66
C PRO A 147 -8.85 -18.13 9.80
N ILE A 148 -9.28 -18.35 11.04
CA ILE A 148 -8.66 -17.73 12.23
C ILE A 148 -7.24 -18.26 12.41
N LEU A 149 -7.07 -19.58 12.34
CA LEU A 149 -5.74 -20.20 12.50
C LEU A 149 -4.79 -19.78 11.38
N MET A 150 -5.28 -19.71 10.14
CA MET A 150 -4.46 -19.26 9.00
C MET A 150 -4.03 -17.81 9.12
N VAL A 151 -4.93 -16.91 9.56
CA VAL A 151 -4.59 -15.51 9.80
C VAL A 151 -3.57 -15.38 10.93
N LEU A 152 -3.79 -16.03 12.07
CA LEU A 152 -2.84 -15.99 13.20
C LEU A 152 -1.46 -16.51 12.80
N PHE A 153 -1.41 -17.67 12.12
CA PHE A 153 -0.16 -18.24 11.62
C PHE A 153 0.55 -17.30 10.66
N SER A 154 -0.18 -16.68 9.69
CA SER A 154 0.43 -15.80 8.72
C SER A 154 0.95 -14.49 9.33
N VAL A 155 0.25 -13.93 10.32
CA VAL A 155 0.72 -12.76 11.08
C VAL A 155 1.98 -13.09 11.88
N LEU A 156 1.98 -14.22 12.58
CA LEU A 156 3.17 -14.70 13.31
C LEU A 156 4.35 -14.92 12.35
N PHE A 157 4.12 -15.60 11.23
CA PHE A 157 5.14 -15.85 10.21
C PHE A 157 5.74 -14.53 9.67
N ALA A 158 4.91 -13.55 9.28
CA ALA A 158 5.37 -12.27 8.80
C ALA A 158 6.14 -11.49 9.87
N THR A 159 5.68 -11.53 11.13
CA THR A 159 6.37 -10.93 12.28
C THR A 159 7.76 -11.54 12.47
N VAL A 160 7.85 -12.88 12.44
CA VAL A 160 9.15 -13.60 12.54
C VAL A 160 10.04 -13.30 11.35
N TYR A 161 9.51 -13.31 10.12
CA TYR A 161 10.27 -13.01 8.90
C TYR A 161 10.94 -11.62 8.98
N TRP A 162 10.16 -10.58 9.33
CA TRP A 162 10.71 -9.23 9.49
C TRP A 162 11.61 -9.11 10.72
N GLY A 163 11.33 -9.85 11.80
CA GLY A 163 12.17 -9.90 13.00
C GLY A 163 13.54 -10.50 12.72
N ILE A 164 13.61 -11.61 12.00
CA ILE A 164 14.89 -12.22 11.57
C ILE A 164 15.71 -11.18 10.79
N ARG A 165 15.12 -10.53 9.80
CA ARG A 165 15.84 -9.52 8.99
C ARG A 165 16.24 -8.27 9.76
N GLN A 166 15.55 -7.95 10.83
CA GLN A 166 15.84 -6.76 11.64
C GLN A 166 16.90 -7.01 12.71
N PHE A 167 16.86 -8.17 13.36
CA PHE A 167 17.67 -8.44 14.54
C PHE A 167 18.85 -9.40 14.30
N ILE A 168 18.81 -10.15 13.21
CA ILE A 168 19.90 -11.06 12.84
C ILE A 168 20.76 -10.38 11.78
N PRO A 169 22.09 -10.29 11.96
CA PRO A 169 23.00 -9.76 10.96
C PRO A 169 22.89 -10.50 9.63
N GLN A 170 23.16 -9.79 8.54
CA GLN A 170 23.18 -10.39 7.21
C GLN A 170 24.24 -11.52 7.15
N PRO A 171 23.87 -12.72 6.69
CA PRO A 171 24.78 -13.85 6.56
C PRO A 171 25.89 -13.58 5.52
N GLU A 172 27.06 -14.18 5.69
CA GLU A 172 28.16 -14.08 4.73
C GLU A 172 27.88 -14.83 3.41
N SER A 173 27.03 -15.86 3.45
CA SER A 173 26.64 -16.61 2.25
C SER A 173 25.86 -15.72 1.27
N PRO A 174 26.30 -15.54 0.02
CA PRO A 174 25.61 -14.69 -0.97
C PRO A 174 24.14 -15.08 -1.21
N ILE A 175 23.84 -16.38 -1.18
CA ILE A 175 22.47 -16.90 -1.37
C ILE A 175 21.57 -16.48 -0.21
N LEU A 176 22.06 -16.56 1.04
CA LEU A 176 21.29 -16.14 2.21
C LEU A 176 21.25 -14.62 2.33
N ALA A 177 22.35 -13.93 2.04
CA ALA A 177 22.45 -12.47 2.05
C ALA A 177 21.38 -11.82 1.16
N TRP A 178 21.06 -12.44 0.01
CA TRP A 178 20.00 -11.99 -0.90
C TRP A 178 18.65 -11.78 -0.19
N PHE A 179 18.32 -12.58 0.83
CA PHE A 179 17.07 -12.38 1.61
C PHE A 179 17.13 -11.15 2.52
N TRP A 180 18.31 -10.66 2.89
CA TRP A 180 18.49 -9.41 3.64
C TRP A 180 18.52 -8.18 2.74
N ASP A 181 18.83 -8.33 1.47
CA ASP A 181 18.83 -7.27 0.47
C ASP A 181 17.40 -6.85 0.08
N ARG A 182 17.30 -5.89 -0.83
CA ARG A 182 16.02 -5.34 -1.27
C ARG A 182 15.13 -6.37 -1.97
N GLU A 183 15.72 -7.36 -2.62
CA GLU A 183 15.02 -8.46 -3.25
C GLU A 183 14.17 -9.24 -2.24
N GLY A 184 14.68 -9.49 -1.05
CA GLY A 184 13.94 -10.10 0.05
C GLY A 184 12.72 -9.27 0.49
N TRP A 185 12.71 -7.93 0.27
CA TRP A 185 11.53 -7.12 0.53
C TRP A 185 10.40 -7.37 -0.46
N MET A 186 10.76 -7.70 -1.70
CA MET A 186 9.81 -7.90 -2.80
C MET A 186 9.21 -9.29 -2.81
N LEU A 187 9.72 -10.22 -2.00
CA LEU A 187 9.13 -11.53 -1.85
C LEU A 187 7.80 -11.46 -1.10
N PHE A 188 6.83 -12.23 -1.57
CA PHE A 188 5.52 -12.37 -0.92
C PHE A 188 5.60 -12.83 0.53
N LEU A 189 6.69 -13.46 0.96
CA LEU A 189 6.86 -14.05 2.29
C LEU A 189 6.61 -13.05 3.42
N GLY A 190 7.27 -11.89 3.37
CA GLY A 190 7.06 -10.84 4.38
C GLY A 190 5.67 -10.19 4.34
N TRP A 191 4.92 -10.40 3.26
CA TRP A 191 3.59 -9.83 3.02
C TRP A 191 2.46 -10.86 3.14
N LEU A 192 2.81 -12.11 3.49
CA LEU A 192 1.87 -13.23 3.53
C LEU A 192 0.67 -12.99 4.45
N SER A 193 0.84 -12.27 5.55
CA SER A 193 -0.25 -11.89 6.46
C SER A 193 -1.34 -11.09 5.73
N TYR A 194 -0.97 -10.18 4.83
CA TYR A 194 -1.93 -9.35 4.08
C TYR A 194 -2.61 -10.13 2.95
N PHE A 195 -1.90 -11.11 2.36
CA PHE A 195 -2.49 -12.05 1.42
C PHE A 195 -3.58 -12.89 2.10
N ILE A 196 -3.24 -13.58 3.19
CA ILE A 196 -4.16 -14.47 3.90
C ILE A 196 -5.34 -13.69 4.50
N LEU A 197 -5.08 -12.51 5.09
CA LEU A 197 -6.14 -11.64 5.61
C LEU A 197 -7.05 -11.14 4.49
N GLY A 198 -6.48 -10.73 3.34
CA GLY A 198 -7.23 -10.28 2.16
C GLY A 198 -8.10 -11.41 1.59
N PHE A 199 -7.53 -12.61 1.46
CA PHE A 199 -8.26 -13.78 1.00
C PHE A 199 -9.48 -14.07 1.87
N TYR A 200 -9.31 -14.25 3.17
CA TYR A 200 -10.44 -14.63 4.04
C TYR A 200 -11.44 -13.52 4.26
N THR A 201 -11.01 -12.27 4.39
CA THR A 201 -11.94 -11.15 4.49
C THR A 201 -12.70 -10.91 3.19
N GLY A 202 -12.11 -11.23 2.02
CA GLY A 202 -12.78 -11.19 0.72
C GLY A 202 -13.83 -12.29 0.58
N ILE A 203 -13.47 -13.56 0.86
CA ILE A 203 -14.38 -14.71 0.78
C ILE A 203 -15.55 -14.57 1.75
N TYR A 204 -15.29 -14.17 2.99
CA TYR A 204 -16.29 -14.10 4.06
C TYR A 204 -16.77 -12.68 4.36
N TYR A 205 -16.67 -11.77 3.38
CA TYR A 205 -16.98 -10.35 3.55
C TYR A 205 -18.35 -10.11 4.19
N GLU A 206 -19.42 -10.70 3.67
CA GLU A 206 -20.78 -10.50 4.16
C GLU A 206 -20.94 -10.99 5.63
N LYS A 207 -20.35 -12.15 5.94
CA LYS A 207 -20.34 -12.70 7.31
C LYS A 207 -19.53 -11.81 8.26
N LEU A 208 -18.41 -11.27 7.78
CA LEU A 208 -17.59 -10.33 8.56
C LEU A 208 -18.39 -9.08 8.89
N MET A 209 -18.98 -8.43 7.88
CA MET A 209 -19.72 -7.18 8.06
C MET A 209 -20.96 -7.36 8.95
N ALA A 210 -21.68 -8.50 8.85
CA ALA A 210 -22.82 -8.81 9.71
C ALA A 210 -22.44 -8.97 11.19
N ASN A 211 -21.23 -9.36 11.50
CA ASN A 211 -20.81 -9.71 12.87
C ASN A 211 -19.77 -8.76 13.47
N ILE A 212 -19.07 -7.93 12.69
CA ILE A 212 -17.90 -7.17 13.15
C ILE A 212 -18.21 -6.23 14.33
N LYS A 213 -19.42 -5.69 14.39
CA LYS A 213 -19.86 -4.83 15.51
C LYS A 213 -19.84 -5.53 16.88
N LYS A 214 -19.98 -6.86 16.91
CA LYS A 214 -19.85 -7.63 18.14
C LYS A 214 -18.43 -7.61 18.73
N TYR A 215 -17.44 -7.34 17.86
CA TYR A 215 -16.03 -7.28 18.20
C TYR A 215 -15.49 -5.85 18.33
N THR A 216 -16.37 -4.86 18.51
CA THR A 216 -15.97 -3.42 18.61
C THR A 216 -14.87 -3.22 19.66
N TRP A 217 -15.10 -3.63 20.90
CA TRP A 217 -14.12 -3.45 21.98
C TRP A 217 -12.82 -4.22 21.78
N PRO A 218 -12.81 -5.51 21.42
CA PRO A 218 -11.59 -6.22 21.06
C PRO A 218 -10.80 -5.56 19.94
N ILE A 219 -11.45 -5.05 18.88
CA ILE A 219 -10.76 -4.37 17.76
C ILE A 219 -10.18 -3.03 18.22
N LEU A 220 -10.92 -2.22 18.98
CA LEU A 220 -10.42 -0.94 19.49
C LEU A 220 -9.25 -1.16 20.46
N LEU A 221 -9.37 -2.08 21.39
CA LEU A 221 -8.30 -2.41 22.33
C LEU A 221 -7.06 -2.98 21.61
N GLY A 222 -7.25 -3.90 20.68
CA GLY A 222 -6.17 -4.47 19.87
C GLY A 222 -5.47 -3.41 19.03
N THR A 223 -6.22 -2.44 18.44
CA THR A 223 -5.64 -1.32 17.72
C THR A 223 -4.83 -0.42 18.65
N LEU A 224 -5.37 -0.09 19.82
CA LEU A 224 -4.65 0.72 20.82
C LEU A 224 -3.35 0.03 21.27
N LEU A 225 -3.43 -1.24 21.62
CA LEU A 225 -2.27 -2.01 22.11
C LEU A 225 -1.21 -2.20 21.03
N SER A 226 -1.60 -2.52 19.78
CA SER A 226 -0.65 -2.66 18.67
C SER A 226 0.00 -1.33 18.28
N THR A 227 -0.74 -0.22 18.37
CA THR A 227 -0.22 1.13 18.16
C THR A 227 0.76 1.51 19.28
N ALA A 228 0.39 1.27 20.53
CA ALA A 228 1.27 1.53 21.68
C ALA A 228 2.56 0.68 21.60
N PHE A 229 2.46 -0.59 21.21
CA PHE A 229 3.60 -1.48 20.99
C PHE A 229 4.53 -0.97 19.90
N LEU A 230 3.97 -0.52 18.77
CA LEU A 230 4.73 0.07 17.65
C LEU A 230 5.50 1.32 18.09
N ILE A 231 4.84 2.24 18.81
CA ILE A 231 5.44 3.49 19.33
C ILE A 231 6.50 3.16 20.38
N PHE A 232 6.20 2.26 21.31
CA PHE A 232 7.14 1.84 22.36
C PHE A 232 8.44 1.29 21.77
N ASN A 233 8.37 0.38 20.80
CA ASN A 233 9.54 -0.19 20.14
C ASN A 233 10.39 0.89 19.44
N TYR A 234 9.76 1.94 18.90
CA TYR A 234 10.49 3.04 18.29
C TYR A 234 11.15 3.94 19.32
N VAL A 235 10.41 4.36 20.36
CA VAL A 235 10.89 5.30 21.36
C VAL A 235 11.95 4.67 22.29
N SER A 236 11.80 3.39 22.61
CA SER A 236 12.76 2.65 23.44
C SER A 236 14.05 2.25 22.69
N GLY A 237 14.10 2.47 21.36
CA GLY A 237 15.27 2.13 20.54
C GLY A 237 15.36 0.66 20.15
N VAL A 238 14.37 -0.19 20.48
CA VAL A 238 14.30 -1.58 20.02
C VAL A 238 14.29 -1.64 18.48
N SER A 239 13.56 -0.71 17.84
CA SER A 239 13.60 -0.54 16.39
C SER A 239 13.50 0.93 16.03
N THR A 240 14.59 1.51 15.57
CA THR A 240 14.66 2.91 15.11
C THR A 240 14.24 3.09 13.64
N TRP A 241 13.96 2.00 12.94
CA TRP A 241 13.54 2.03 11.53
C TRP A 241 12.14 2.64 11.40
N VAL A 242 11.96 3.51 10.40
CA VAL A 242 10.66 4.10 10.07
C VAL A 242 10.28 3.62 8.68
N GLU A 243 9.82 2.38 8.62
CA GLU A 243 9.43 1.71 7.38
C GLU A 243 8.38 0.61 7.61
N SER A 244 7.72 0.16 6.55
CA SER A 244 6.67 -0.87 6.63
C SER A 244 7.19 -2.31 6.78
N LYS A 245 8.51 -2.49 6.80
CA LYS A 245 9.21 -3.78 6.82
C LYS A 245 9.83 -4.04 8.20
N ARG A 246 9.02 -3.88 9.25
CA ARG A 246 9.36 -4.11 10.66
C ARG A 246 8.57 -5.28 11.22
N PHE A 247 9.12 -5.93 12.25
CA PHE A 247 8.49 -7.08 12.90
C PHE A 247 7.14 -6.78 13.55
N ASP A 248 6.89 -5.55 14.01
CA ASP A 248 5.67 -5.11 14.68
C ASP A 248 4.57 -4.63 13.71
N ILE A 249 4.93 -4.28 12.48
CA ILE A 249 4.00 -3.78 11.46
C ILE A 249 2.92 -4.80 11.07
N PRO A 250 3.17 -6.11 10.90
CA PRO A 250 2.10 -7.07 10.56
C PRO A 250 0.97 -7.10 11.58
N ILE A 251 1.28 -7.00 12.87
CA ILE A 251 0.29 -6.95 13.95
C ILE A 251 -0.49 -5.65 13.89
N TYR A 252 0.21 -4.51 13.82
CA TYR A 252 -0.38 -3.18 13.74
C TYR A 252 -1.32 -3.05 12.54
N VAL A 253 -0.85 -3.40 11.34
CA VAL A 253 -1.64 -3.27 10.11
C VAL A 253 -2.86 -4.21 10.11
N THR A 254 -2.76 -5.41 10.68
CA THR A 254 -3.91 -6.30 10.83
C THR A 254 -5.01 -5.62 11.65
N MET A 255 -4.65 -4.97 12.76
CA MET A 255 -5.63 -4.22 13.58
C MET A 255 -6.19 -3.00 12.86
N ILE A 256 -5.37 -2.26 12.12
CA ILE A 256 -5.82 -1.13 11.28
C ILE A 256 -6.81 -1.60 10.20
N ILE A 257 -6.57 -2.73 9.54
CA ILE A 257 -7.51 -3.29 8.56
C ILE A 257 -8.85 -3.64 9.21
N LEU A 258 -8.84 -4.30 10.36
CA LEU A 258 -10.06 -4.62 11.11
C LEU A 258 -10.79 -3.34 11.58
N LEU A 259 -10.04 -2.31 11.99
CA LEU A 259 -10.60 -1.00 12.33
C LEU A 259 -11.29 -0.34 11.13
N PHE A 260 -10.74 -0.43 9.92
CA PHE A 260 -11.40 0.06 8.70
C PHE A 260 -12.73 -0.66 8.43
N PHE A 261 -12.79 -1.98 8.58
CA PHE A 261 -14.04 -2.72 8.45
C PHE A 261 -15.05 -2.30 9.52
N LEU A 262 -14.60 -2.18 10.77
CA LEU A 262 -15.45 -1.72 11.87
C LEU A 262 -15.98 -0.30 11.63
N PHE A 263 -15.10 0.62 11.23
CA PHE A 263 -15.47 1.99 10.85
C PHE A 263 -16.53 1.99 9.75
N SER A 264 -16.34 1.21 8.69
CA SER A 264 -17.29 1.10 7.58
C SER A 264 -18.64 0.48 8.00
N ALA A 265 -18.66 -0.39 9.01
CA ALA A 265 -19.91 -0.96 9.54
C ALA A 265 -20.74 0.07 10.31
N TYR A 266 -20.09 1.06 10.94
CA TYR A 266 -20.77 2.17 11.60
C TYR A 266 -21.06 3.33 10.65
N PHE A 267 -20.13 3.67 9.77
CA PHE A 267 -20.18 4.82 8.87
C PHE A 267 -20.25 4.36 7.41
N LYS A 268 -21.46 4.09 6.94
CA LYS A 268 -21.68 3.62 5.56
C LYS A 268 -21.47 4.73 4.52
N TYR A 269 -21.69 5.98 4.91
CA TYR A 269 -21.55 7.13 4.01
C TYR A 269 -20.10 7.40 3.64
N VAL A 270 -19.83 7.58 2.34
CA VAL A 270 -18.49 7.93 1.82
C VAL A 270 -18.58 9.32 1.18
N PRO A 271 -17.85 10.33 1.67
CA PRO A 271 -17.82 11.68 1.10
C PRO A 271 -17.32 11.70 -0.35
N LYS A 272 -17.79 12.67 -1.15
CA LYS A 272 -17.37 12.86 -2.55
C LYS A 272 -15.85 12.94 -2.70
N PHE A 273 -15.19 13.66 -1.80
CA PHE A 273 -13.74 13.80 -1.79
C PHE A 273 -13.01 12.45 -1.64
N ILE A 274 -13.48 11.57 -0.76
CA ILE A 274 -12.89 10.24 -0.56
C ILE A 274 -13.04 9.38 -1.82
N ILE A 275 -14.21 9.41 -2.47
CA ILE A 275 -14.43 8.69 -3.73
C ILE A 275 -13.52 9.25 -4.82
N PHE A 276 -13.38 10.59 -4.90
CA PHE A 276 -12.52 11.25 -5.84
C PHE A 276 -11.06 10.81 -5.68
N ILE A 277 -10.48 10.93 -4.49
CA ILE A 277 -9.10 10.49 -4.22
C ILE A 277 -8.94 8.98 -4.47
N SER A 278 -9.91 8.16 -4.05
CA SER A 278 -9.88 6.72 -4.32
C SER A 278 -9.84 6.38 -5.80
N ASN A 279 -10.55 7.13 -6.66
CA ASN A 279 -10.51 6.94 -8.11
C ASN A 279 -9.13 7.27 -8.70
N TYR A 280 -8.45 8.28 -8.19
CA TYR A 280 -7.12 8.69 -8.63
C TYR A 280 -5.98 7.97 -7.91
N SER A 281 -6.26 7.18 -6.87
CA SER A 281 -5.26 6.66 -5.93
C SER A 281 -4.11 5.90 -6.61
N PHE A 282 -4.39 5.11 -7.64
CA PHE A 282 -3.36 4.36 -8.37
C PHE A 282 -2.46 5.29 -9.20
N CYS A 283 -3.04 6.26 -9.91
CA CYS A 283 -2.28 7.25 -10.68
C CYS A 283 -1.43 8.14 -9.75
N ILE A 284 -2.01 8.63 -8.64
CA ILE A 284 -1.27 9.42 -7.64
C ILE A 284 -0.09 8.59 -7.12
N TYR A 285 -0.33 7.32 -6.78
CA TYR A 285 0.72 6.44 -6.30
C TYR A 285 1.86 6.28 -7.32
N LEU A 286 1.56 6.11 -8.61
CA LEU A 286 2.58 5.95 -9.64
C LEU A 286 3.37 7.25 -9.91
N LEU A 287 2.70 8.40 -9.83
CA LEU A 287 3.27 9.68 -10.22
C LEU A 287 3.94 10.46 -9.09
N HIS A 288 3.54 10.24 -7.81
CA HIS A 288 4.00 11.09 -6.70
C HIS A 288 5.52 11.14 -6.55
N TYR A 289 6.22 10.04 -6.84
CA TYR A 289 7.67 9.94 -6.64
C TYR A 289 8.46 10.92 -7.52
N PHE A 290 7.94 11.24 -8.72
CA PHE A 290 8.56 12.23 -9.60
C PHE A 290 8.56 13.63 -9.02
N PHE A 291 7.52 13.98 -8.25
CA PHE A 291 7.33 15.35 -7.75
C PHE A 291 7.83 15.54 -6.34
N VAL A 292 7.60 14.58 -5.46
CA VAL A 292 7.95 14.71 -4.04
C VAL A 292 9.43 15.01 -3.85
N ASN A 293 10.30 14.39 -4.63
CA ASN A 293 11.74 14.59 -4.53
C ASN A 293 12.25 15.91 -5.11
N GLN A 294 11.53 16.49 -6.10
CA GLN A 294 11.88 17.77 -6.69
C GLN A 294 11.43 18.96 -5.84
N LEU A 295 10.33 18.80 -5.09
CA LEU A 295 9.70 19.85 -4.32
C LEU A 295 10.27 20.00 -2.91
N GLY A 296 10.95 19.00 -2.38
CA GLY A 296 11.52 19.02 -1.03
C GLY A 296 12.58 20.10 -0.79
N LEU A 297 13.07 20.73 -1.85
CA LEU A 297 14.14 21.77 -1.82
C LEU A 297 13.62 23.20 -1.63
N LEU A 298 12.31 23.44 -1.59
CA LEU A 298 11.78 24.79 -1.83
C LEU A 298 11.72 25.71 -0.59
N ARG A 299 11.89 25.20 0.64
CA ARG A 299 11.84 26.02 1.86
C ARG A 299 12.71 25.47 2.99
N GLU A 300 13.63 26.27 3.47
CA GLU A 300 14.55 25.92 4.56
C GLU A 300 14.03 26.32 5.96
N ASP A 301 12.96 27.12 6.05
CA ASP A 301 12.56 27.82 7.26
C ASP A 301 11.68 27.02 8.24
N SER A 302 10.98 25.97 7.77
CA SER A 302 10.12 25.14 8.62
C SER A 302 9.83 23.77 8.02
N ALA A 303 10.17 22.70 8.77
CA ALA A 303 9.86 21.32 8.39
C ALA A 303 8.37 21.10 8.09
N ILE A 304 7.49 21.59 8.99
CA ILE A 304 6.05 21.39 8.86
C ILE A 304 5.51 22.08 7.61
N ARG A 305 5.90 23.34 7.34
CA ARG A 305 5.48 24.06 6.15
C ARG A 305 5.96 23.37 4.88
N ASN A 306 7.20 22.90 4.86
CA ASN A 306 7.76 22.19 3.72
C ASN A 306 7.03 20.85 3.47
N ILE A 307 6.77 20.07 4.52
CA ILE A 307 6.01 18.81 4.41
C ILE A 307 4.61 19.06 3.85
N VAL A 308 3.86 20.02 4.40
CA VAL A 308 2.50 20.33 3.96
C VAL A 308 2.48 20.83 2.52
N PHE A 309 3.39 21.72 2.16
CA PHE A 309 3.51 22.27 0.81
C PHE A 309 3.84 21.16 -0.20
N THR A 310 4.88 20.37 0.06
CA THR A 310 5.29 19.24 -0.79
C THR A 310 4.15 18.23 -0.95
N PHE A 311 3.45 17.89 0.13
CA PHE A 311 2.30 16.98 0.09
C PHE A 311 1.19 17.51 -0.80
N ILE A 312 0.72 18.75 -0.57
CA ILE A 312 -0.41 19.34 -1.33
C ILE A 312 -0.07 19.45 -2.82
N ILE A 313 1.10 19.99 -3.15
CA ILE A 313 1.51 20.17 -4.55
C ILE A 313 1.69 18.81 -5.23
N THR A 314 2.34 17.85 -4.59
CA THR A 314 2.53 16.51 -5.17
C THR A 314 1.19 15.86 -5.51
N VAL A 315 0.22 15.88 -4.58
CA VAL A 315 -1.11 15.31 -4.81
C VAL A 315 -1.82 16.04 -5.96
N THR A 316 -1.81 17.38 -5.94
CA THR A 316 -2.48 18.19 -6.95
C THR A 316 -1.90 17.96 -8.34
N VAL A 317 -0.56 18.03 -8.48
CA VAL A 317 0.12 17.83 -9.77
C VAL A 317 -0.08 16.41 -10.29
N ALA A 318 0.00 15.40 -9.41
CA ALA A 318 -0.27 14.01 -9.80
C ALA A 318 -1.70 13.81 -10.31
N ILE A 319 -2.71 14.45 -9.69
CA ILE A 319 -4.10 14.41 -10.14
C ILE A 319 -4.26 15.11 -11.49
N CYS A 320 -3.70 16.33 -11.66
CA CYS A 320 -3.78 17.09 -12.90
C CYS A 320 -3.15 16.30 -14.06
N LEU A 321 -1.96 15.75 -13.87
CA LEU A 321 -1.30 14.95 -14.90
C LEU A 321 -2.04 13.66 -15.19
N ALA A 322 -2.54 12.98 -14.17
CA ALA A 322 -3.37 11.79 -14.35
C ALA A 322 -4.61 12.11 -15.20
N TYR A 323 -5.28 13.23 -14.92
CA TYR A 323 -6.42 13.68 -15.71
C TYR A 323 -6.03 13.95 -17.15
N LEU A 324 -4.98 14.74 -17.41
CA LEU A 324 -4.52 15.11 -18.75
C LEU A 324 -4.09 13.89 -19.56
N ILE A 325 -3.28 13.01 -19.01
CA ILE A 325 -2.75 11.84 -19.72
C ILE A 325 -3.88 10.82 -20.01
N ASN A 326 -4.85 10.65 -19.09
CA ASN A 326 -5.99 9.76 -19.32
C ASN A 326 -7.04 10.32 -20.32
N GLN A 327 -6.91 11.55 -20.84
CA GLN A 327 -7.67 11.99 -22.01
C GLN A 327 -7.29 11.20 -23.28
N PHE A 328 -6.07 10.68 -23.33
CA PHE A 328 -5.62 9.83 -24.43
C PHE A 328 -5.98 8.37 -24.17
N LYS A 329 -6.38 7.63 -25.22
CA LYS A 329 -6.79 6.22 -25.12
C LYS A 329 -5.70 5.31 -24.53
N TRP A 330 -4.44 5.66 -24.72
CA TRP A 330 -3.27 4.94 -24.22
C TRP A 330 -2.83 5.34 -22.80
N GLY A 331 -3.30 6.48 -22.28
CA GLY A 331 -2.87 7.03 -20.98
C GLY A 331 -3.01 6.04 -19.83
N LYS A 332 -4.12 5.30 -19.79
CA LYS A 332 -4.38 4.26 -18.78
C LYS A 332 -3.35 3.12 -18.73
N TYR A 333 -2.63 2.91 -19.84
CA TYR A 333 -1.58 1.89 -19.92
C TYR A 333 -0.20 2.41 -19.52
N ILE A 334 -0.01 3.73 -19.43
CA ILE A 334 1.28 4.35 -19.05
C ILE A 334 1.31 4.68 -17.57
N ILE A 335 0.26 5.35 -17.06
CA ILE A 335 0.21 5.84 -15.67
C ILE A 335 -0.91 5.20 -14.85
N GLY A 336 -1.54 4.14 -15.37
CA GLY A 336 -2.72 3.56 -14.76
C GLY A 336 -4.02 4.30 -15.09
N GLY A 337 -5.14 3.58 -15.03
CA GLY A 337 -6.45 4.14 -15.29
C GLY A 337 -7.05 4.84 -14.07
N ILE A 338 -7.74 5.97 -14.32
CA ILE A 338 -8.58 6.62 -13.31
C ILE A 338 -9.82 5.75 -13.06
N GLY A 339 -10.19 5.55 -11.81
CA GLY A 339 -11.43 4.85 -11.46
C GLY A 339 -12.66 5.60 -11.97
N HIS A 340 -13.63 4.86 -12.52
CA HIS A 340 -14.84 5.45 -13.12
C HIS A 340 -16.06 5.38 -12.20
N ILE A 341 -15.87 5.30 -10.90
CA ILE A 341 -16.98 5.19 -9.94
C ILE A 341 -17.55 6.58 -9.73
N LYS A 342 -18.78 6.79 -10.23
CA LYS A 342 -19.51 8.05 -10.07
C LYS A 342 -20.15 8.09 -8.68
N TYR A 343 -20.04 9.24 -8.02
CA TYR A 343 -20.64 9.48 -6.70
C TYR A 343 -22.14 9.20 -6.68
N ASP A 344 -22.87 9.67 -7.69
CA ASP A 344 -24.33 9.51 -7.75
C ASP A 344 -24.76 8.03 -7.73
N LYS A 345 -24.00 7.16 -8.41
CA LYS A 345 -24.25 5.71 -8.38
C LYS A 345 -24.00 5.08 -7.01
N VAL A 346 -23.01 5.56 -6.28
CA VAL A 346 -22.74 5.14 -4.91
C VAL A 346 -23.84 5.65 -3.99
N TYR A 347 -24.23 6.92 -4.13
CA TYR A 347 -25.27 7.53 -3.33
C TYR A 347 -26.66 6.90 -3.53
N GLU A 348 -27.04 6.61 -4.77
CA GLU A 348 -28.27 5.87 -5.08
C GLU A 348 -28.27 4.46 -4.47
N SER A 349 -27.11 3.78 -4.46
CA SER A 349 -26.99 2.47 -3.81
C SER A 349 -27.20 2.54 -2.29
N TYR A 350 -26.84 3.67 -1.64
CA TYR A 350 -27.20 3.92 -0.22
C TYR A 350 -28.68 4.04 0.01
N LYS A 351 -29.40 4.83 -0.85
CA LYS A 351 -30.85 5.02 -0.74
C LYS A 351 -31.64 3.71 -0.87
N HIS A 352 -31.11 2.76 -1.65
CA HIS A 352 -31.77 1.48 -1.92
C HIS A 352 -31.28 0.33 -1.03
N GLY A 353 -30.49 0.62 0.03
CA GLY A 353 -29.97 -0.40 0.96
C GLY A 353 -28.99 -1.39 0.30
N LYS A 354 -28.38 -1.02 -0.84
CA LYS A 354 -27.48 -1.87 -1.67
C LYS A 354 -26.00 -1.55 -1.48
N VAL A 355 -25.66 -0.78 -0.47
CA VAL A 355 -24.29 -0.58 0.02
C VAL A 355 -24.22 -1.22 1.40
N ASP A 356 -23.27 -2.12 1.55
CA ASP A 356 -22.98 -2.78 2.82
C ASP A 356 -22.34 -1.84 3.83
#